data_7b4ee7d7bb456fd2095b5f441c700634
#
_entry.id   7b4ee7d7bb456fd2095b5f441c700634
#
_cell.length_a   1.000
_cell.length_b   1.000
_cell.length_c   1.000
_cell.angle_alpha   90.00
_cell.angle_beta   90.00
_cell.angle_gamma   90.00
#
_symmetry.space_group_name_H-M   'P 1'
#
loop_
_entity.id
_entity.type
_entity.pdbx_description
1 polymer ?
#
loop_
_entity_poly.entity_id
_entity_poly.type
_entity_poly.pdbx_seq_one_letter_code
_entity_poly.pdbx_strand_id
1 'polypeptide(L)'
;LTDRVGSSGLEKQYEQLLSGTPKVSEVTFEKDGTAVLNEISAGKKGYNLHLTVDIELQKKVDDIMTSIVKQYAGTSGREAFNQAFVLLMNPNTGEIYALSGAVKNKDGSMTKFASGTYLNNYQVGSVAKGATVYMILNEGVQTVTSTEYDTTMNIAGEEKSSFMNLGVVDAVRALEVSSNVYMWKSIIKLAGGTYVS
;
A
#
# COMPACT_ATOMS: atom_id res chain seq x y z
N LEU A 1 32.39 16.61 6.02
CA LEU A 1 31.30 16.79 5.06
C LEU A 1 30.47 15.49 5.08
N THR A 2 29.27 15.57 5.59
CA THR A 2 28.34 14.43 5.53
C THR A 2 27.67 14.45 4.15
N ASP A 3 27.94 13.47 3.32
CA ASP A 3 27.27 13.29 2.06
C ASP A 3 25.77 13.08 2.31
N ARG A 4 24.93 13.70 1.49
CA ARG A 4 23.50 13.44 1.51
C ARG A 4 23.24 12.09 0.85
N VAL A 5 22.65 11.17 1.59
CA VAL A 5 22.31 9.84 1.10
C VAL A 5 20.82 9.57 1.30
N GLY A 6 20.21 8.89 0.36
CA GLY A 6 18.84 8.44 0.48
C GLY A 6 18.69 7.36 1.56
N SER A 7 18.02 7.69 2.67
CA SER A 7 17.87 6.79 3.81
C SER A 7 16.63 5.88 3.70
N SER A 8 15.65 6.24 2.86
CA SER A 8 14.40 5.50 2.70
C SER A 8 13.73 5.79 1.36
N GLY A 9 12.69 5.03 1.04
CA GLY A 9 11.84 5.24 -0.12
C GLY A 9 12.58 5.23 -1.45
N LEU A 10 12.16 6.10 -2.35
CA LEU A 10 12.72 6.21 -3.71
C LEU A 10 14.17 6.69 -3.71
N GLU A 11 14.52 7.61 -2.81
CA GLU A 11 15.89 8.11 -2.70
C GLU A 11 16.86 6.99 -2.37
N LYS A 12 16.50 6.08 -1.43
CA LYS A 12 17.33 4.91 -1.10
C LYS A 12 17.39 3.91 -2.26
N GLN A 13 16.26 3.65 -2.90
CA GLN A 13 16.18 2.68 -3.99
C GLN A 13 17.00 3.09 -5.20
N TYR A 14 17.03 4.38 -5.49
CA TYR A 14 17.72 4.95 -6.67
C TYR A 14 18.96 5.76 -6.32
N GLU A 15 19.51 5.61 -5.10
CA GLU A 15 20.67 6.37 -4.60
C GLU A 15 21.83 6.41 -5.59
N GLN A 16 22.20 5.26 -6.16
CA GLN A 16 23.33 5.16 -7.12
C GLN A 16 23.11 5.99 -8.39
N LEU A 17 21.86 6.21 -8.78
CA LEU A 17 21.50 7.01 -9.96
C LEU A 17 21.37 8.50 -9.61
N LEU A 18 20.89 8.80 -8.41
CA LEU A 18 20.57 10.15 -7.97
C LEU A 18 21.77 10.91 -7.39
N SER A 19 22.70 10.22 -6.73
CA SER A 19 23.82 10.85 -6.04
C SER A 19 24.86 11.48 -6.98
N GLY A 20 25.05 10.90 -8.16
CA GLY A 20 26.13 11.33 -9.07
C GLY A 20 27.52 11.08 -8.49
N THR A 21 28.48 11.90 -8.87
CA THR A 21 29.86 11.89 -8.35
C THR A 21 30.20 13.24 -7.72
N PRO A 22 30.70 13.30 -6.48
CA PRO A 22 31.08 14.57 -5.84
C PRO A 22 32.20 15.28 -6.58
N LYS A 23 32.14 16.61 -6.55
CA LYS A 23 33.31 17.42 -6.91
C LYS A 23 34.39 17.22 -5.84
N VAL A 24 35.63 16.95 -6.26
CA VAL A 24 36.79 16.80 -5.39
C VAL A 24 37.72 17.96 -5.65
N SER A 25 38.10 18.68 -4.60
CA SER A 25 39.09 19.76 -4.65
C SER A 25 40.09 19.56 -3.54
N GLU A 26 41.36 19.89 -3.82
CA GLU A 26 42.46 19.92 -2.86
C GLU A 26 42.74 21.36 -2.46
N VAL A 27 43.00 21.58 -1.19
CA VAL A 27 43.42 22.86 -0.67
C VAL A 27 44.98 22.87 -0.65
N THR A 28 45.59 23.75 -1.42
CA THR A 28 47.03 24.02 -1.34
C THR A 28 47.23 25.43 -0.78
N PHE A 29 48.41 25.67 -0.21
CA PHE A 29 48.76 26.99 0.33
C PHE A 29 49.89 27.57 -0.47
N GLU A 30 49.76 28.84 -0.88
CA GLU A 30 50.82 29.61 -1.48
C GLU A 30 51.88 30.01 -0.43
N LYS A 31 53.04 30.55 -0.89
CA LYS A 31 54.13 30.93 0.00
C LYS A 31 53.77 32.03 1.01
N ASP A 32 52.72 32.81 0.70
CA ASP A 32 52.17 33.87 1.56
C ASP A 32 51.12 33.37 2.55
N GLY A 33 50.82 32.06 2.52
CA GLY A 33 49.79 31.42 3.35
C GLY A 33 48.37 31.48 2.77
N THR A 34 48.19 32.00 1.56
CA THR A 34 46.90 32.04 0.90
C THR A 34 46.44 30.63 0.50
N ALA A 35 45.23 30.25 0.92
CA ALA A 35 44.62 28.97 0.55
C ALA A 35 44.10 29.01 -0.88
N VAL A 36 44.52 28.09 -1.73
CA VAL A 36 44.07 27.90 -3.10
C VAL A 36 43.36 26.57 -3.23
N LEU A 37 42.15 26.60 -3.78
CA LEU A 37 41.34 25.42 -4.09
C LEU A 37 41.66 24.95 -5.51
N ASN A 38 42.35 23.83 -5.61
CA ASN A 38 42.63 23.16 -6.89
C ASN A 38 41.59 22.08 -7.14
N GLU A 39 40.91 22.18 -8.26
CA GLU A 39 39.95 21.16 -8.65
C GLU A 39 40.65 19.92 -9.17
N ILE A 40 40.42 18.76 -8.48
CA ILE A 40 40.90 17.43 -8.91
C ILE A 40 39.87 16.77 -9.83
N SER A 41 38.58 16.91 -9.49
CA SER A 41 37.47 16.35 -10.27
C SER A 41 36.27 17.30 -10.22
N ALA A 42 35.74 17.63 -11.38
CA ALA A 42 34.55 18.49 -11.51
C ALA A 42 33.27 17.85 -10.92
N GLY A 43 33.33 16.56 -10.66
CA GLY A 43 32.11 15.80 -10.29
C GLY A 43 31.14 15.63 -11.44
N LYS A 44 30.07 14.89 -11.20
CA LYS A 44 28.99 14.68 -12.16
C LYS A 44 27.65 14.69 -11.44
N LYS A 45 26.73 15.51 -11.90
CA LYS A 45 25.34 15.54 -11.38
C LYS A 45 24.70 14.17 -11.59
N GLY A 46 23.94 13.68 -10.59
CA GLY A 46 23.10 12.50 -10.71
C GLY A 46 21.96 12.67 -11.71
N TYR A 47 21.31 11.58 -12.01
CA TYR A 47 20.14 11.56 -12.89
C TYR A 47 18.90 12.14 -12.19
N ASN A 48 17.90 12.52 -12.98
CA ASN A 48 16.60 12.89 -12.47
C ASN A 48 15.70 11.64 -12.46
N LEU A 49 14.87 11.50 -11.43
CA LEU A 49 13.82 10.51 -11.36
C LEU A 49 12.49 11.18 -11.73
N HIS A 50 11.83 10.68 -12.77
CA HIS A 50 10.51 11.13 -13.19
C HIS A 50 9.47 10.13 -12.68
N LEU A 51 8.49 10.61 -11.91
CA LEU A 51 7.42 9.82 -11.34
C LEU A 51 6.15 9.98 -12.17
N THR A 52 5.25 9.00 -12.06
CA THR A 52 3.91 9.05 -12.66
C THR A 52 2.93 9.88 -11.85
N VAL A 53 3.33 10.33 -10.65
CA VAL A 53 2.50 11.14 -9.75
C VAL A 53 2.23 12.50 -10.37
N ASP A 54 0.94 12.84 -10.50
CA ASP A 54 0.49 14.17 -10.88
C ASP A 54 0.46 15.08 -9.64
N ILE A 55 1.28 16.13 -9.62
CA ILE A 55 1.46 16.96 -8.43
C ILE A 55 0.21 17.76 -8.06
N GLU A 56 -0.59 18.19 -9.02
CA GLU A 56 -1.81 18.94 -8.74
C GLU A 56 -2.91 18.00 -8.21
N LEU A 57 -3.00 16.79 -8.76
CA LEU A 57 -3.89 15.76 -8.24
C LEU A 57 -3.46 15.31 -6.83
N GLN A 58 -2.15 15.12 -6.61
CA GLN A 58 -1.58 14.76 -5.30
C GLN A 58 -1.97 15.78 -4.23
N LYS A 59 -1.81 17.09 -4.50
CA LYS A 59 -2.19 18.15 -3.56
C LYS A 59 -3.67 18.11 -3.22
N LYS A 60 -4.55 17.99 -4.23
CA LYS A 60 -6.00 17.91 -4.04
C LYS A 60 -6.39 16.69 -3.19
N VAL A 61 -5.81 15.53 -3.48
CA VAL A 61 -6.09 14.30 -2.72
C VAL A 61 -5.61 14.43 -1.29
N ASP A 62 -4.43 15.00 -1.04
CA ASP A 62 -3.91 15.29 0.30
C ASP A 62 -4.83 16.19 1.12
N ASP A 63 -5.36 17.23 0.50
CA ASP A 63 -6.25 18.18 1.17
C ASP A 63 -7.61 17.53 1.49
N ILE A 64 -8.17 16.75 0.57
CA ILE A 64 -9.39 15.98 0.77
C ILE A 64 -9.21 15.00 1.92
N MET A 65 -8.14 14.20 1.90
CA MET A 65 -7.87 13.19 2.92
C MET A 65 -7.70 13.82 4.31
N THR A 66 -6.92 14.90 4.38
CA THR A 66 -6.72 15.64 5.63
C THR A 66 -8.04 16.20 6.16
N SER A 67 -8.87 16.76 5.29
CA SER A 67 -10.18 17.33 5.64
C SER A 67 -11.14 16.27 6.17
N ILE A 68 -11.25 15.13 5.48
CA ILE A 68 -12.12 14.02 5.87
C ILE A 68 -11.71 13.46 7.23
N VAL A 69 -10.43 13.15 7.41
CA VAL A 69 -9.96 12.59 8.69
C VAL A 69 -10.12 13.61 9.82
N LYS A 70 -9.82 14.89 9.57
CA LYS A 70 -10.04 15.95 10.58
C LYS A 70 -11.50 16.06 10.99
N GLN A 71 -12.42 15.96 10.03
CA GLN A 71 -13.86 16.14 10.27
C GLN A 71 -14.48 14.95 11.01
N TYR A 72 -14.11 13.71 10.66
CA TYR A 72 -14.84 12.53 11.10
C TYR A 72 -14.10 11.69 12.16
N ALA A 73 -12.78 11.83 12.31
CA ALA A 73 -12.03 11.00 13.24
C ALA A 73 -12.41 11.24 14.70
N GLY A 74 -12.79 10.15 15.38
CA GLY A 74 -13.18 10.17 16.79
C GLY A 74 -14.54 10.81 17.06
N THR A 75 -15.38 11.01 16.02
CA THR A 75 -16.77 11.46 16.22
C THR A 75 -17.67 10.29 16.61
N SER A 76 -18.88 10.60 17.15
CA SER A 76 -19.85 9.59 17.58
C SER A 76 -20.12 8.54 16.50
N GLY A 77 -20.00 7.27 16.85
CA GLY A 77 -20.12 6.12 15.96
C GLY A 77 -18.88 5.89 15.07
N ARG A 78 -17.79 6.65 15.26
CA ARG A 78 -16.51 6.55 14.54
C ARG A 78 -15.31 6.67 15.47
N GLU A 79 -15.45 6.17 16.70
CA GLU A 79 -14.45 6.29 17.76
C GLU A 79 -13.12 5.66 17.38
N ALA A 80 -13.17 4.55 16.62
CA ALA A 80 -11.99 3.86 16.11
C ALA A 80 -11.42 4.45 14.81
N PHE A 81 -12.13 5.38 14.15
CA PHE A 81 -11.66 6.02 12.93
C PHE A 81 -10.69 7.15 13.29
N ASN A 82 -9.42 6.99 12.96
CA ASN A 82 -8.38 7.99 13.20
C ASN A 82 -7.45 8.20 12.00
N GLN A 83 -7.62 7.43 10.93
CA GLN A 83 -6.75 7.50 9.76
C GLN A 83 -7.46 7.00 8.51
N ALA A 84 -7.02 7.49 7.36
CA ALA A 84 -7.46 6.99 6.07
C ALA A 84 -6.33 7.12 5.05
N PHE A 85 -6.34 6.21 4.06
CA PHE A 85 -5.33 6.12 3.01
C PHE A 85 -6.01 5.96 1.66
N VAL A 86 -5.40 6.50 0.62
CA VAL A 86 -5.87 6.37 -0.76
C VAL A 86 -4.71 6.21 -1.72
N LEU A 87 -4.92 5.37 -2.70
CA LEU A 87 -4.03 5.18 -3.85
C LEU A 87 -4.88 5.30 -5.11
N LEU A 88 -4.49 6.20 -6.00
CA LEU A 88 -5.08 6.36 -7.33
C LEU A 88 -4.11 5.80 -8.35
N MET A 89 -4.55 4.79 -9.08
CA MET A 89 -3.72 4.04 -10.01
C MET A 89 -4.48 3.79 -11.31
N ASN A 90 -3.77 3.80 -12.43
CA ASN A 90 -4.28 3.32 -13.69
C ASN A 90 -4.29 1.77 -13.66
N PRO A 91 -5.45 1.11 -13.76
CA PRO A 91 -5.52 -0.35 -13.66
C PRO A 91 -4.90 -1.08 -14.87
N ASN A 92 -4.72 -0.39 -16.00
CA ASN A 92 -4.15 -1.01 -17.20
C ASN A 92 -2.63 -0.91 -17.26
N THR A 93 -2.03 0.15 -16.69
CA THR A 93 -0.58 0.41 -16.76
C THR A 93 0.12 0.23 -15.43
N GLY A 94 -0.60 0.26 -14.31
CA GLY A 94 -0.05 0.26 -12.95
C GLY A 94 0.54 1.59 -12.52
N GLU A 95 0.43 2.66 -13.34
CA GLU A 95 0.91 3.99 -12.99
C GLU A 95 0.16 4.57 -11.80
N ILE A 96 0.90 5.03 -10.79
CA ILE A 96 0.33 5.69 -9.62
C ILE A 96 0.25 7.19 -9.88
N TYR A 97 -0.97 7.74 -9.86
CA TYR A 97 -1.22 9.15 -10.09
C TYR A 97 -1.22 9.97 -8.80
N ALA A 98 -1.68 9.37 -7.69
CA ALA A 98 -1.61 9.97 -6.37
C ALA A 98 -1.58 8.89 -5.28
N LEU A 99 -0.89 9.18 -4.18
CA LEU A 99 -0.73 8.31 -3.02
C LEU A 99 -0.82 9.18 -1.77
N SER A 100 -1.86 9.05 -0.97
CA SER A 100 -2.08 9.91 0.18
C SER A 100 -2.52 9.16 1.42
N GLY A 101 -2.23 9.73 2.57
CA GLY A 101 -2.70 9.27 3.86
C GLY A 101 -2.75 10.40 4.87
N ALA A 102 -3.76 10.38 5.71
CA ALA A 102 -3.91 11.30 6.81
C ALA A 102 -4.19 10.56 8.12
N VAL A 103 -3.55 10.98 9.18
CA VAL A 103 -3.68 10.41 10.52
C VAL A 103 -3.98 11.53 11.51
N LYS A 104 -5.00 11.36 12.34
CA LYS A 104 -5.27 12.23 13.49
C LYS A 104 -4.58 11.65 14.70
N ASN A 105 -3.62 12.39 15.24
CA ASN A 105 -2.85 12.01 16.42
C ASN A 105 -3.69 12.14 17.71
N LYS A 106 -3.21 11.54 18.78
CA LYS A 106 -3.88 11.59 20.10
C LYS A 106 -4.00 13.03 20.65
N ASP A 107 -3.08 13.90 20.29
CA ASP A 107 -3.09 15.33 20.66
C ASP A 107 -4.02 16.18 19.76
N GLY A 108 -4.71 15.55 18.80
CA GLY A 108 -5.60 16.19 17.84
C GLY A 108 -4.91 16.77 16.61
N SER A 109 -3.59 16.76 16.55
CA SER A 109 -2.84 17.20 15.36
C SER A 109 -3.03 16.24 14.18
N MET A 110 -2.78 16.74 12.95
CA MET A 110 -2.89 15.96 11.73
C MET A 110 -1.50 15.67 11.17
N THR A 111 -1.26 14.43 10.80
CA THR A 111 -0.03 14.00 10.10
C THR A 111 -0.40 13.51 8.69
N LYS A 112 0.28 14.01 7.67
CA LYS A 112 0.26 13.43 6.32
C LYS A 112 1.18 12.21 6.33
N PHE A 113 0.65 11.04 5.93
CA PHE A 113 1.36 9.78 6.01
C PHE A 113 1.07 8.90 4.78
N ALA A 114 1.44 9.39 3.60
CA ALA A 114 1.23 8.69 2.33
C ALA A 114 1.85 7.28 2.31
N SER A 115 3.03 7.11 2.90
CA SER A 115 3.70 5.80 2.97
C SER A 115 2.96 4.75 3.80
N GLY A 116 1.97 5.15 4.60
CA GLY A 116 1.07 4.23 5.31
C GLY A 116 0.25 3.34 4.36
N THR A 117 0.09 3.73 3.10
CA THR A 117 -0.58 2.91 2.07
C THR A 117 0.14 1.59 1.77
N TYR A 118 1.46 1.51 2.00
CA TYR A 118 2.26 0.32 1.71
C TYR A 118 3.21 -0.11 2.85
N LEU A 119 3.39 0.70 3.88
CA LEU A 119 4.24 0.34 5.03
C LEU A 119 3.44 -0.27 6.19
N ASN A 120 2.14 0.02 6.29
CA ASN A 120 1.32 -0.43 7.40
C ASN A 120 0.42 -1.60 6.98
N ASN A 121 0.13 -2.46 7.94
CA ASN A 121 -0.81 -3.57 7.78
C ASN A 121 -2.14 -3.21 8.48
N TYR A 122 -3.23 -3.49 7.79
CA TYR A 122 -4.58 -3.23 8.28
C TYR A 122 -5.46 -4.47 8.15
N GLN A 123 -6.44 -4.61 9.02
CA GLN A 123 -7.49 -5.60 8.85
C GLN A 123 -8.43 -5.14 7.74
N VAL A 124 -8.27 -5.72 6.56
CA VAL A 124 -9.02 -5.31 5.36
C VAL A 124 -10.44 -5.87 5.29
N GLY A 125 -10.78 -6.83 6.16
CA GLY A 125 -12.10 -7.45 6.17
C GLY A 125 -12.44 -8.11 4.83
N SER A 126 -13.71 -8.02 4.43
CA SER A 126 -14.23 -8.67 3.21
C SER A 126 -13.67 -8.15 1.90
N VAL A 127 -12.91 -7.05 1.89
CA VAL A 127 -12.24 -6.56 0.68
C VAL A 127 -11.24 -7.59 0.15
N ALA A 128 -10.61 -8.39 1.03
CA ALA A 128 -9.72 -9.48 0.64
C ALA A 128 -10.40 -10.56 -0.23
N LYS A 129 -11.73 -10.68 -0.19
CA LYS A 129 -12.46 -11.71 -0.95
C LYS A 129 -12.33 -11.55 -2.46
N GLY A 130 -12.20 -10.33 -2.96
CA GLY A 130 -11.94 -10.08 -4.37
C GLY A 130 -10.62 -10.72 -4.83
N ALA A 131 -9.55 -10.51 -4.08
CA ALA A 131 -8.25 -11.14 -4.34
C ALA A 131 -8.31 -12.66 -4.18
N THR A 132 -9.04 -13.17 -3.17
CA THR A 132 -9.25 -14.60 -2.94
C THR A 132 -9.93 -15.25 -4.14
N VAL A 133 -11.03 -14.68 -4.64
CA VAL A 133 -11.75 -15.22 -5.82
C VAL A 133 -10.87 -15.16 -7.06
N TYR A 134 -10.16 -14.06 -7.28
CA TYR A 134 -9.22 -13.95 -8.40
C TYR A 134 -8.18 -15.10 -8.36
N MET A 135 -7.57 -15.33 -7.21
CA MET A 135 -6.57 -16.39 -7.04
C MET A 135 -7.16 -17.78 -7.33
N ILE A 136 -8.34 -18.10 -6.78
CA ILE A 136 -9.00 -19.39 -6.95
C ILE A 136 -9.33 -19.67 -8.42
N LEU A 137 -9.81 -18.66 -9.13
CA LEU A 137 -10.13 -18.76 -10.57
C LEU A 137 -8.86 -18.86 -11.42
N ASN A 138 -7.83 -18.08 -11.09
CA ASN A 138 -6.55 -18.08 -11.81
C ASN A 138 -5.82 -19.42 -11.69
N GLU A 139 -5.85 -20.03 -10.51
CA GLU A 139 -5.26 -21.37 -10.26
C GLU A 139 -6.14 -22.53 -10.77
N GLY A 140 -7.30 -22.23 -11.36
CA GLY A 140 -8.21 -23.21 -11.93
C GLY A 140 -8.85 -24.14 -10.92
N VAL A 141 -8.82 -23.81 -9.62
CA VAL A 141 -9.42 -24.61 -8.54
C VAL A 141 -10.94 -24.65 -8.65
N GLN A 142 -11.52 -23.54 -9.08
CA GLN A 142 -12.94 -23.39 -9.37
C GLN A 142 -13.13 -22.56 -10.64
N THR A 143 -14.32 -22.63 -11.21
CA THR A 143 -14.76 -21.76 -12.31
C THR A 143 -15.75 -20.72 -11.77
N VAL A 144 -16.08 -19.71 -12.57
CA VAL A 144 -17.05 -18.67 -12.19
C VAL A 144 -18.42 -19.29 -11.81
N THR A 145 -18.78 -20.41 -12.45
CA THR A 145 -20.04 -21.14 -12.25
C THR A 145 -19.96 -22.27 -11.22
N SER A 146 -18.78 -22.52 -10.66
CA SER A 146 -18.64 -23.51 -9.58
C SER A 146 -19.36 -23.04 -8.32
N THR A 147 -20.19 -23.90 -7.73
CA THR A 147 -21.01 -23.56 -6.59
C THR A 147 -20.54 -24.22 -5.31
N GLU A 148 -20.79 -23.54 -4.20
CA GLU A 148 -20.64 -24.05 -2.83
C GLU A 148 -21.96 -23.87 -2.07
N TYR A 149 -22.23 -24.79 -1.14
CA TYR A 149 -23.35 -24.62 -0.21
C TYR A 149 -22.88 -23.88 1.02
N ASP A 150 -23.35 -22.64 1.19
CA ASP A 150 -23.02 -21.76 2.32
C ASP A 150 -23.90 -22.10 3.52
N THR A 151 -23.32 -22.85 4.43
CA THR A 151 -23.91 -23.23 5.73
C THR A 151 -22.80 -23.28 6.76
N THR A 152 -23.14 -23.34 8.04
CA THR A 152 -22.15 -23.43 9.12
C THR A 152 -21.16 -24.58 8.86
N MET A 153 -19.90 -24.30 9.06
CA MET A 153 -18.77 -25.24 8.96
C MET A 153 -18.11 -25.40 10.31
N ASN A 154 -17.53 -26.58 10.56
CA ASN A 154 -16.61 -26.78 11.67
C ASN A 154 -15.18 -26.80 11.12
N ILE A 155 -14.35 -25.85 11.54
CA ILE A 155 -12.94 -25.79 11.17
C ILE A 155 -12.10 -25.85 12.44
N ALA A 156 -11.34 -26.93 12.58
CA ALA A 156 -10.47 -27.16 13.74
C ALA A 156 -11.20 -27.08 15.10
N GLY A 157 -12.45 -27.57 15.16
CA GLY A 157 -13.26 -27.58 16.37
C GLY A 157 -14.06 -26.29 16.61
N GLU A 158 -13.93 -25.29 15.75
CA GLU A 158 -14.68 -24.04 15.85
C GLU A 158 -15.74 -23.95 14.75
N GLU A 159 -16.94 -23.54 15.14
CA GLU A 159 -18.00 -23.21 14.19
C GLU A 159 -17.70 -21.90 13.48
N LYS A 160 -17.75 -21.93 12.16
CA LYS A 160 -17.54 -20.80 11.28
C LYS A 160 -18.73 -20.69 10.31
N SER A 161 -19.25 -19.49 10.11
CA SER A 161 -20.39 -19.24 9.21
C SER A 161 -20.25 -17.90 8.51
N SER A 162 -21.02 -17.70 7.47
CA SER A 162 -21.36 -16.37 6.97
C SER A 162 -22.30 -15.67 7.97
N PHE A 163 -22.68 -14.43 7.70
CA PHE A 163 -23.59 -13.68 8.60
C PHE A 163 -25.00 -14.28 8.68
N MET A 164 -25.34 -15.15 7.73
CA MET A 164 -26.54 -16.00 7.69
C MET A 164 -26.28 -17.19 6.77
N ASN A 165 -27.18 -18.16 6.74
CA ASN A 165 -27.16 -19.24 5.75
C ASN A 165 -27.56 -18.67 4.38
N LEU A 166 -26.64 -18.68 3.42
CA LEU A 166 -26.83 -18.09 2.09
C LEU A 166 -27.23 -19.14 1.03
N GLY A 167 -27.23 -20.43 1.40
CA GLY A 167 -27.58 -21.52 0.49
C GLY A 167 -26.50 -21.74 -0.58
N VAL A 168 -26.93 -22.05 -1.81
CA VAL A 168 -26.01 -22.29 -2.93
C VAL A 168 -25.53 -20.96 -3.50
N VAL A 169 -24.19 -20.77 -3.54
CA VAL A 169 -23.54 -19.57 -4.09
C VAL A 169 -22.44 -19.97 -5.06
N ASP A 170 -22.35 -19.27 -6.18
CA ASP A 170 -21.20 -19.27 -7.09
C ASP A 170 -20.22 -18.12 -6.76
N ALA A 171 -19.16 -17.96 -7.55
CA ALA A 171 -18.14 -16.94 -7.30
C ALA A 171 -18.70 -15.51 -7.30
N VAL A 172 -19.62 -15.20 -8.23
CA VAL A 172 -20.23 -13.87 -8.35
C VAL A 172 -21.14 -13.60 -7.16
N ARG A 173 -22.04 -14.54 -6.86
CA ARG A 173 -22.97 -14.43 -5.74
C ARG A 173 -22.25 -14.39 -4.41
N ALA A 174 -21.16 -15.16 -4.26
CA ALA A 174 -20.35 -15.16 -3.04
C ALA A 174 -19.68 -13.79 -2.76
N LEU A 175 -19.26 -13.06 -3.80
CA LEU A 175 -18.76 -11.68 -3.65
C LEU A 175 -19.91 -10.71 -3.33
N GLU A 176 -21.01 -10.81 -4.05
CA GLU A 176 -22.19 -9.94 -3.89
C GLU A 176 -22.74 -9.97 -2.45
N VAL A 177 -22.89 -11.18 -1.89
CA VAL A 177 -23.42 -11.38 -0.53
C VAL A 177 -22.32 -11.54 0.54
N SER A 178 -21.06 -11.38 0.15
CA SER A 178 -19.94 -11.49 1.08
C SER A 178 -19.86 -12.83 1.82
N SER A 179 -20.06 -13.97 1.13
CA SER A 179 -19.98 -15.30 1.71
C SER A 179 -18.59 -15.60 2.30
N ASN A 180 -18.52 -15.92 3.58
CA ASN A 180 -17.31 -16.41 4.22
C ASN A 180 -17.07 -17.88 3.90
N VAL A 181 -18.12 -18.66 3.92
CA VAL A 181 -18.08 -20.13 3.72
C VAL A 181 -17.57 -20.48 2.33
N TYR A 182 -18.01 -19.76 1.30
CA TYR A 182 -17.48 -19.92 -0.06
C TYR A 182 -15.95 -19.75 -0.07
N MET A 183 -15.47 -18.68 0.57
CA MET A 183 -14.02 -18.39 0.60
C MET A 183 -13.24 -19.49 1.34
N TRP A 184 -13.71 -19.93 2.51
CA TRP A 184 -13.02 -20.99 3.27
C TRP A 184 -12.98 -22.32 2.52
N LYS A 185 -14.10 -22.76 1.94
CA LYS A 185 -14.15 -24.00 1.14
C LYS A 185 -13.22 -23.91 -0.07
N SER A 186 -13.22 -22.77 -0.74
CA SER A 186 -12.35 -22.52 -1.90
C SER A 186 -10.87 -22.52 -1.55
N ILE A 187 -10.49 -21.91 -0.43
CA ILE A 187 -9.10 -21.92 0.06
C ILE A 187 -8.67 -23.33 0.50
N ILE A 188 -9.56 -24.09 1.14
CA ILE A 188 -9.29 -25.49 1.48
C ILE A 188 -9.00 -26.31 0.21
N LYS A 189 -9.80 -26.13 -0.85
CA LYS A 189 -9.56 -26.78 -2.16
C LYS A 189 -8.24 -26.33 -2.79
N LEU A 190 -7.93 -25.03 -2.74
CA LEU A 190 -6.67 -24.50 -3.23
C LEU A 190 -5.46 -25.13 -2.53
N ALA A 191 -5.57 -25.39 -1.23
CA ALA A 191 -4.57 -26.11 -0.44
C ALA A 191 -4.54 -27.63 -0.68
N GLY A 192 -5.32 -28.15 -1.63
CA GLY A 192 -5.41 -29.59 -1.95
C GLY A 192 -6.29 -30.38 -0.98
N GLY A 193 -7.04 -29.70 -0.10
CA GLY A 193 -7.93 -30.33 0.87
C GLY A 193 -9.37 -30.46 0.36
N THR A 194 -10.18 -31.18 1.12
CA THR A 194 -11.63 -31.28 0.95
C THR A 194 -12.30 -31.06 2.30
N TYR A 195 -13.27 -30.17 2.34
CA TYR A 195 -14.11 -30.02 3.53
C TYR A 195 -15.15 -31.15 3.56
N VAL A 196 -15.16 -31.91 4.65
CA VAL A 196 -16.18 -32.94 4.93
C VAL A 196 -16.98 -32.45 6.13
N SER A 197 -18.29 -32.33 5.95
CA SER A 197 -19.27 -31.90 6.99
C SER A 197 -19.55 -33.02 7.99
#